data_42d46ba40e456a163c0482a09c2569bc
#
_entry.id   42d46ba40e456a163c0482a09c2569bc
#
_cell.length_a   1.000
_cell.length_b   1.000
_cell.length_c   1.000
_cell.angle_alpha   90.00
_cell.angle_beta   90.00
_cell.angle_gamma   90.00
#
_symmetry.space_group_name_H-M   'P 1'
#
loop_
_entity.id
_entity.type
_entity.pdbx_description
1 polymer ?
#
loop_
_entity_poly.entity_id
_entity_poly.type
_entity_poly.pdbx_seq_one_letter_code
_entity_poly.pdbx_strand_id
1 'polypeptide(L)'
;MRIRRKKWAREELDNSKFYIDKPEEFKGKWQEKFDKSNPLHIELGCGKGLFIATLASKNRNINYIAVDMIEAMLGLSKRNIEASYDYENPENLFLIRANVEKISEVFDKTDEVERIYINFCNPWPKK
;
A
#
# COMPACT_ATOMS: atom_id res chain seq x y z
N MET A 1 -17.30 -0.13 -14.95
CA MET A 1 -16.15 -0.74 -15.63
C MET A 1 -15.63 -1.93 -14.83
N ARG A 2 -15.28 -2.96 -15.55
CA ARG A 2 -14.80 -4.18 -14.94
C ARG A 2 -13.27 -4.25 -15.02
N ILE A 3 -12.63 -4.52 -13.89
CA ILE A 3 -11.18 -4.67 -13.85
C ILE A 3 -10.86 -6.13 -14.15
N ARG A 4 -10.08 -6.34 -15.20
CA ARG A 4 -9.74 -7.67 -15.63
C ARG A 4 -8.71 -8.29 -14.69
N ARG A 5 -8.94 -9.55 -14.32
CA ARG A 5 -8.00 -10.30 -13.52
C ARG A 5 -6.69 -10.49 -14.27
N LYS A 6 -5.59 -10.37 -13.54
CA LYS A 6 -4.25 -10.58 -14.08
C LYS A 6 -3.62 -11.76 -13.36
N LYS A 7 -3.40 -12.85 -14.10
CA LYS A 7 -2.92 -14.08 -13.49
C LYS A 7 -1.54 -13.95 -12.88
N TRP A 8 -0.70 -13.12 -13.45
CA TRP A 8 0.67 -12.93 -12.95
C TRP A 8 0.74 -12.20 -11.62
N ALA A 9 -0.32 -11.44 -11.29
CA ALA A 9 -0.28 -10.56 -10.12
C ALA A 9 -0.09 -11.32 -8.81
N ARG A 10 -0.86 -12.40 -8.62
CA ARG A 10 -0.77 -13.14 -7.36
C ARG A 10 0.62 -13.69 -7.13
N GLU A 11 1.23 -14.27 -8.14
CA GLU A 11 2.56 -14.86 -7.99
C GLU A 11 3.60 -13.79 -7.70
N GLU A 12 3.55 -12.67 -8.42
CA GLU A 12 4.50 -11.59 -8.16
C GLU A 12 4.34 -10.99 -6.77
N LEU A 13 3.09 -10.83 -6.33
CA LEU A 13 2.83 -10.29 -5.00
C LEU A 13 3.35 -11.23 -3.92
N ASP A 14 3.08 -12.53 -4.06
CA ASP A 14 3.51 -13.50 -3.06
C ASP A 14 5.04 -13.57 -2.95
N ASN A 15 5.76 -13.21 -4.01
CA ASN A 15 7.21 -13.20 -4.00
C ASN A 15 7.81 -11.84 -3.63
N SER A 16 6.97 -10.84 -3.41
CA SER A 16 7.44 -9.50 -3.10
C SER A 16 7.75 -9.36 -1.61
N LYS A 17 8.89 -8.74 -1.30
CA LYS A 17 9.31 -8.54 0.09
C LYS A 17 8.53 -7.44 0.79
N PHE A 18 7.91 -6.55 0.03
CA PHE A 18 7.18 -5.42 0.64
C PHE A 18 5.67 -5.55 0.54
N TYR A 19 5.17 -6.69 0.06
CA TYR A 19 3.73 -6.96 0.03
C TYR A 19 3.31 -7.80 1.21
N ILE A 20 2.21 -7.42 1.86
CA ILE A 20 1.67 -8.15 3.01
C ILE A 20 0.23 -8.54 2.71
N ASP A 21 -0.03 -9.85 2.65
CA ASP A 21 -1.34 -10.39 2.30
C ASP A 21 -2.29 -10.47 3.48
N LYS A 22 -1.78 -10.58 4.69
CA LYS A 22 -2.58 -10.66 5.90
C LYS A 22 -2.22 -9.54 6.87
N PRO A 23 -2.57 -8.31 6.50
CA PRO A 23 -2.13 -7.15 7.29
C PRO A 23 -2.76 -7.07 8.67
N GLU A 24 -3.88 -7.75 8.90
CA GLU A 24 -4.52 -7.73 10.21
C GLU A 24 -3.62 -8.32 11.30
N GLU A 25 -2.64 -9.13 10.90
CA GLU A 25 -1.70 -9.71 11.86
C GLU A 25 -0.76 -8.66 12.46
N PHE A 26 -0.66 -7.50 11.84
CA PHE A 26 0.24 -6.45 12.29
C PHE A 26 -0.48 -5.27 12.95
N LYS A 27 -1.78 -5.41 13.19
CA LYS A 27 -2.53 -4.35 13.85
C LYS A 27 -1.91 -4.00 15.19
N GLY A 28 -1.62 -2.72 15.39
CA GLY A 28 -0.97 -2.22 16.59
C GLY A 28 0.54 -2.45 16.62
N LYS A 29 1.10 -3.04 15.57
CA LYS A 29 2.53 -3.39 15.52
C LYS A 29 3.20 -2.88 14.25
N TRP A 30 2.57 -1.97 13.53
CA TRP A 30 3.09 -1.55 12.23
C TRP A 30 4.46 -0.88 12.31
N GLN A 31 4.72 -0.12 13.38
CA GLN A 31 6.03 0.51 13.51
C GLN A 31 7.16 -0.50 13.58
N GLU A 32 6.87 -1.69 14.07
CA GLU A 32 7.88 -2.74 14.19
C GLU A 32 8.25 -3.35 12.83
N LYS A 33 7.42 -3.14 11.81
CA LYS A 33 7.69 -3.66 10.47
C LYS A 33 8.73 -2.82 9.73
N PHE A 34 8.91 -1.57 10.14
CA PHE A 34 9.85 -0.67 9.47
C PHE A 34 11.17 -0.65 10.23
N ASP A 35 12.25 -0.46 9.47
CA ASP A 35 13.58 -0.39 10.08
C ASP A 35 13.75 0.85 10.94
N LYS A 36 13.03 1.92 10.61
CA LYS A 36 13.13 3.18 11.33
C LYS A 36 11.77 3.61 11.82
N SER A 37 11.76 4.20 13.02
CA SER A 37 10.54 4.70 13.62
C SER A 37 10.26 6.12 13.11
N ASN A 38 9.67 6.19 11.93
CA ASN A 38 9.30 7.45 11.29
C ASN A 38 7.78 7.64 11.35
N PRO A 39 7.29 8.88 11.12
CA PRO A 39 5.84 9.07 11.03
C PRO A 39 5.23 8.13 10.00
N LEU A 40 4.03 7.63 10.30
CA LEU A 40 3.35 6.68 9.43
C LEU A 40 2.22 7.36 8.68
N HIS A 41 2.29 7.29 7.36
CA HIS A 41 1.25 7.81 6.46
C HIS A 41 0.68 6.63 5.68
N ILE A 42 -0.62 6.64 5.44
CA ILE A 42 -1.23 5.56 4.67
C ILE A 42 -2.04 6.13 3.52
N GLU A 43 -2.11 5.37 2.43
CA GLU A 43 -3.00 5.71 1.32
C GLU A 43 -4.05 4.62 1.19
N LEU A 44 -5.32 5.01 1.24
CA LEU A 44 -6.44 4.08 1.08
C LEU A 44 -6.90 4.10 -0.37
N GLY A 45 -6.90 2.93 -1.00
CA GLY A 45 -7.28 2.81 -2.39
C GLY A 45 -6.18 3.28 -3.31
N CYS A 46 -5.00 2.67 -3.22
CA CYS A 46 -3.84 3.12 -3.97
C CYS A 46 -3.91 2.86 -5.47
N GLY A 47 -4.82 2.00 -5.92
CA GLY A 47 -4.95 1.69 -7.34
C GLY A 47 -3.67 1.14 -7.92
N LYS A 48 -3.16 1.79 -8.97
CA LYS A 48 -1.91 1.35 -9.61
C LYS A 48 -0.66 1.80 -8.85
N GLY A 49 -0.83 2.53 -7.76
CA GLY A 49 0.28 2.88 -6.89
C GLY A 49 1.18 4.00 -7.39
N LEU A 50 0.78 4.72 -8.42
CA LEU A 50 1.63 5.78 -9.00
C LEU A 50 1.86 6.92 -8.01
N PHE A 51 0.81 7.35 -7.32
CA PHE A 51 0.93 8.44 -6.36
C PHE A 51 1.84 8.05 -5.20
N ILE A 52 1.56 6.91 -4.59
CA ILE A 52 2.31 6.52 -3.39
C ILE A 52 3.76 6.15 -3.72
N ALA A 53 3.98 5.53 -4.89
CA ALA A 53 5.34 5.18 -5.30
C ALA A 53 6.20 6.43 -5.43
N THR A 54 5.67 7.47 -6.07
CA THR A 54 6.38 8.72 -6.24
C THR A 54 6.59 9.43 -4.90
N LEU A 55 5.53 9.52 -4.11
CA LEU A 55 5.58 10.22 -2.83
C LEU A 55 6.57 9.56 -1.88
N ALA A 56 6.49 8.24 -1.72
CA ALA A 56 7.32 7.53 -0.77
C ALA A 56 8.79 7.51 -1.19
N SER A 57 9.05 7.35 -2.48
CA SER A 57 10.43 7.30 -2.96
C SER A 57 11.15 8.63 -2.78
N LYS A 58 10.41 9.73 -2.67
CA LYS A 58 10.97 11.06 -2.47
C LYS A 58 10.97 11.51 -1.01
N ASN A 59 10.35 10.74 -0.13
CA ASN A 59 10.22 11.10 1.30
C ASN A 59 10.63 9.90 2.15
N ARG A 60 11.92 9.57 2.11
CA ARG A 60 12.43 8.35 2.74
C ARG A 60 12.42 8.40 4.27
N ASN A 61 12.18 9.57 4.84
CA ASN A 61 12.09 9.73 6.30
C ASN A 61 10.65 9.65 6.80
N ILE A 62 9.73 9.19 5.98
CA ILE A 62 8.34 8.93 6.36
C ILE A 62 8.04 7.50 5.96
N ASN A 63 7.34 6.77 6.83
CA ASN A 63 6.92 5.40 6.55
C ASN A 63 5.54 5.42 5.91
N TYR A 64 5.35 4.59 4.89
CA TYR A 64 4.11 4.57 4.13
C TYR A 64 3.53 3.17 4.03
N ILE A 65 2.21 3.08 4.02
CA ILE A 65 1.51 1.84 3.72
C ILE A 65 0.45 2.16 2.67
N ALA A 66 0.51 1.44 1.55
CA ALA A 66 -0.44 1.59 0.45
C ALA A 66 -1.45 0.45 0.52
N VAL A 67 -2.72 0.78 0.46
CA VAL A 67 -3.82 -0.17 0.66
C VAL A 67 -4.70 -0.27 -0.58
N ASP A 68 -4.95 -1.48 -1.04
CA ASP A 68 -5.98 -1.74 -2.04
C ASP A 68 -6.48 -3.17 -1.83
N MET A 69 -7.66 -3.50 -2.36
CA MET A 69 -8.17 -4.85 -2.22
C MET A 69 -8.18 -5.61 -3.54
N ILE A 70 -7.97 -4.91 -4.65
CA ILE A 70 -8.04 -5.52 -5.98
C ILE A 70 -6.67 -6.04 -6.37
N GLU A 71 -6.58 -7.36 -6.51
CA GLU A 71 -5.30 -8.01 -6.78
C GLU A 71 -4.60 -7.48 -8.03
N ALA A 72 -5.35 -7.25 -9.09
CA ALA A 72 -4.76 -6.73 -10.33
C ALA A 72 -4.14 -5.35 -10.11
N MET A 73 -4.79 -4.51 -9.30
CA MET A 73 -4.25 -3.18 -8.98
C MET A 73 -3.01 -3.30 -8.11
N LEU A 74 -3.03 -4.21 -7.15
CA LEU A 74 -1.87 -4.43 -6.28
C LEU A 74 -0.66 -4.91 -7.08
N GLY A 75 -0.89 -5.77 -8.07
CA GLY A 75 0.19 -6.22 -8.94
C GLY A 75 0.82 -5.07 -9.71
N LEU A 76 -0.01 -4.19 -10.25
CA LEU A 76 0.47 -3.00 -10.95
C LEU A 76 1.19 -2.05 -10.00
N SER A 77 0.65 -1.89 -8.77
CA SER A 77 1.28 -1.07 -7.74
C SER A 77 2.67 -1.58 -7.41
N LYS A 78 2.81 -2.89 -7.25
CA LYS A 78 4.11 -3.50 -6.96
C LYS A 78 5.14 -3.11 -8.01
N ARG A 79 4.77 -3.21 -9.29
CA ARG A 79 5.68 -2.89 -10.38
C ARG A 79 6.04 -1.41 -10.41
N ASN A 80 5.08 -0.55 -10.15
CA ASN A 80 5.33 0.89 -10.12
C ASN A 80 6.19 1.29 -8.94
N ILE A 81 6.00 0.64 -7.79
CA ILE A 81 6.84 0.87 -6.62
C ILE A 81 8.26 0.44 -6.92
N GLU A 82 8.43 -0.74 -7.49
CA GLU A 82 9.76 -1.22 -7.85
C GLU A 82 10.49 -0.24 -8.76
N ALA A 83 9.80 0.27 -9.76
CA ALA A 83 10.42 1.21 -10.70
C ALA A 83 10.81 2.51 -10.00
N SER A 84 9.99 3.01 -9.09
CA SER A 84 10.28 4.26 -8.38
C SER A 84 11.46 4.12 -7.43
N TYR A 85 11.75 2.91 -6.97
CA TYR A 85 12.86 2.64 -6.07
C TYR A 85 14.06 2.02 -6.79
N ASP A 86 14.09 2.15 -8.12
CA ASP A 86 15.19 1.60 -8.94
C ASP A 86 15.43 0.13 -8.68
N TYR A 87 14.34 -0.59 -8.39
CA TYR A 87 14.32 -2.05 -8.15
C TYR A 87 15.08 -2.47 -6.89
N GLU A 88 15.36 -1.52 -6.01
CA GLU A 88 15.88 -1.83 -4.68
C GLU A 88 14.72 -1.97 -3.71
N ASN A 89 14.96 -2.61 -2.58
CA ASN A 89 13.90 -2.83 -1.60
C ASN A 89 13.45 -1.49 -0.99
N PRO A 90 12.17 -1.17 -1.06
CA PRO A 90 11.67 0.07 -0.46
C PRO A 90 11.60 -0.06 1.06
N GLU A 91 12.51 0.60 1.75
CA GLU A 91 12.61 0.48 3.20
C GLU A 91 11.46 1.15 3.95
N ASN A 92 10.82 2.11 3.32
CA ASN A 92 9.80 2.92 3.97
C ASN A 92 8.38 2.73 3.39
N LEU A 93 8.16 1.64 2.67
CA LEU A 93 6.85 1.44 2.02
C LEU A 93 6.45 -0.02 2.01
N PHE A 94 5.25 -0.30 2.49
CA PHE A 94 4.63 -1.61 2.37
C PHE A 94 3.34 -1.48 1.56
N LEU A 95 3.05 -2.53 0.79
CA LEU A 95 1.83 -2.66 0.02
C LEU A 95 0.99 -3.75 0.66
N ILE A 96 -0.27 -3.44 0.98
CA ILE A 96 -1.11 -4.42 1.66
C ILE A 96 -2.44 -4.59 0.95
N ARG A 97 -3.02 -5.77 1.13
CA ARG A 97 -4.33 -6.08 0.61
C ARG A 97 -5.35 -6.00 1.75
N ALA A 98 -6.28 -5.06 1.64
CA ALA A 98 -7.31 -4.90 2.66
C ALA A 98 -8.50 -4.15 2.08
N ASN A 99 -9.67 -4.44 2.65
CA ASN A 99 -10.88 -3.71 2.34
C ASN A 99 -10.87 -2.41 3.13
N VAL A 100 -10.92 -1.28 2.44
CA VAL A 100 -10.88 0.04 3.07
C VAL A 100 -12.00 0.20 4.09
N GLU A 101 -13.16 -0.40 3.85
CA GLU A 101 -14.27 -0.32 4.79
C GLU A 101 -14.01 -1.05 6.10
N LYS A 102 -13.01 -1.92 6.11
CA LYS A 102 -12.64 -2.69 7.31
C LYS A 102 -11.25 -2.32 7.79
N ILE A 103 -10.84 -1.11 7.51
CA ILE A 103 -9.47 -0.69 7.81
C ILE A 103 -9.17 -0.71 9.31
N SER A 104 -10.18 -0.60 10.14
CA SER A 104 -10.00 -0.68 11.60
C SER A 104 -9.55 -2.06 12.06
N GLU A 105 -9.66 -3.07 11.19
CA GLU A 105 -9.15 -4.41 11.50
C GLU A 105 -7.65 -4.51 11.24
N VAL A 106 -7.09 -3.51 10.56
CA VAL A 106 -5.69 -3.50 10.12
C VAL A 106 -4.86 -2.52 10.94
N PHE A 107 -5.44 -1.39 11.35
CA PHE A 107 -4.74 -0.36 12.10
C PHE A 107 -5.41 -0.09 13.44
N ASP A 108 -4.60 0.21 14.44
CA ASP A 108 -5.04 0.56 15.78
C ASP A 108 -4.53 1.96 16.12
N LYS A 109 -5.09 2.56 17.16
CA LYS A 109 -4.61 3.87 17.62
C LYS A 109 -3.14 3.86 17.97
N THR A 110 -2.67 2.74 18.49
CA THR A 110 -1.26 2.59 18.89
C THR A 110 -0.32 2.60 17.70
N ASP A 111 -0.83 2.40 16.47
CA ASP A 111 -0.01 2.51 15.28
C ASP A 111 0.32 3.96 14.94
N GLU A 112 -0.42 4.91 15.53
CA GLU A 112 -0.16 6.33 15.40
C GLU A 112 -0.06 6.80 13.95
N VAL A 113 -1.09 6.48 13.17
CA VAL A 113 -1.15 6.94 11.79
C VAL A 113 -1.27 8.47 11.80
N GLU A 114 -0.29 9.14 11.23
CA GLU A 114 -0.23 10.59 11.24
C GLU A 114 -1.06 11.22 10.13
N ARG A 115 -1.11 10.56 8.98
CA ARG A 115 -1.81 11.12 7.82
C ARG A 115 -2.42 10.01 6.97
N ILE A 116 -3.60 10.30 6.44
CA ILE A 116 -4.30 9.39 5.54
C ILE A 116 -4.57 10.11 4.23
N TYR A 117 -4.12 9.49 3.13
CA TYR A 117 -4.43 9.97 1.77
C TYR A 117 -5.55 9.11 1.21
N ILE A 118 -6.54 9.74 0.63
CA ILE A 118 -7.63 9.04 -0.02
C ILE A 118 -7.72 9.59 -1.44
N ASN A 119 -7.19 8.81 -2.39
CA ASN A 119 -7.15 9.21 -3.78
C ASN A 119 -8.07 8.30 -4.58
N PHE A 120 -9.17 8.84 -5.04
CA PHE A 120 -10.07 8.09 -5.87
C PHE A 120 -9.64 8.31 -7.32
N CYS A 121 -9.05 7.28 -7.90
CA CYS A 121 -8.58 7.35 -9.28
C CYS A 121 -9.72 7.44 -10.26
N ASN A 122 -10.86 6.90 -9.89
CA ASN A 122 -12.03 6.90 -10.76
C ASN A 122 -13.05 7.86 -10.21
N PRO A 123 -13.48 8.83 -11.01
CA PRO A 123 -14.57 9.67 -10.57
C PRO A 123 -15.82 8.83 -10.39
N TRP A 124 -16.65 9.23 -9.45
CA TRP A 124 -17.91 8.56 -9.27
C TRP A 124 -18.75 8.71 -10.52
N PRO A 125 -19.51 7.68 -10.87
CA PRO A 125 -20.41 7.80 -12.02
C PRO A 125 -21.35 8.96 -11.81
N LYS A 126 -21.52 9.73 -12.85
CA LYS A 126 -22.46 10.85 -12.80
C LYS A 126 -23.86 10.32 -12.94
N LYS A 127 -24.76 10.91 -12.22
CA LYS A 127 -26.15 10.54 -12.31
C LYS A 127 -26.89 11.47 -13.25
#